data_4e6a843e0658bb5246007a2a9ce66a12
#
_entry.id   4e6a843e0658bb5246007a2a9ce66a12
#
_cell.length_a   1.000
_cell.length_b   1.000
_cell.length_c   1.000
_cell.angle_alpha   90.00
_cell.angle_beta   90.00
_cell.angle_gamma   90.00
#
_symmetry.space_group_name_H-M   'P 1'
#
loop_
_entity.id
_entity.type
_entity.pdbx_description
1 polymer ?
#
loop_
_entity_poly.entity_id
_entity_poly.type
_entity_poly.pdbx_seq_one_letter_code
_entity_poly.pdbx_strand_id
1 'polypeptide(L)'
;MRTYNIKLFYKIALVCLIFFYGLGVGRYEWFPFNVINKIKNLFEYKSIVKFDNFGRLIYSSNHKEISCPKHNEKLGVIVSFGQSNSANYAKHLYKPNELKNVINYFDGRCYIARSPLLGADGAKGEWISLTANKLVKKGIYNKVIIVSSGIGGTSIKQWAKGNDLNKMFIEVISNLSKKYIIT
;
A
#
# COMPACT_ATOMS: atom_id res chain seq x y z
N MET A 1 -15.47 -11.05 60.73
CA MET A 1 -15.47 -11.82 59.46
C MET A 1 -16.27 -11.17 58.31
N ARG A 2 -17.42 -10.53 58.56
CA ARG A 2 -18.28 -9.94 57.50
C ARG A 2 -17.66 -8.79 56.69
N THR A 3 -16.84 -7.94 57.29
CA THR A 3 -16.20 -6.78 56.65
C THR A 3 -15.06 -7.12 55.68
N TYR A 4 -14.38 -8.27 55.86
CA TYR A 4 -13.29 -8.74 55.02
C TYR A 4 -13.85 -9.24 53.67
N ASN A 5 -14.97 -9.92 53.67
CA ASN A 5 -15.64 -10.43 52.47
C ASN A 5 -16.13 -9.28 51.58
N ILE A 6 -16.61 -8.21 52.16
CA ILE A 6 -17.09 -7.03 51.42
C ILE A 6 -15.93 -6.33 50.69
N LYS A 7 -14.79 -6.14 51.36
CA LYS A 7 -13.59 -5.53 50.74
C LYS A 7 -13.03 -6.39 49.60
N LEU A 8 -13.04 -7.70 49.74
CA LEU A 8 -12.63 -8.64 48.71
C LEU A 8 -13.58 -8.60 47.51
N PHE A 9 -14.88 -8.54 47.75
CA PHE A 9 -15.89 -8.42 46.69
C PHE A 9 -15.70 -7.15 45.85
N TYR A 10 -15.48 -5.99 46.45
CA TYR A 10 -15.19 -4.74 45.72
C TYR A 10 -13.92 -4.79 44.89
N LYS A 11 -12.86 -5.45 45.38
CA LYS A 11 -11.62 -5.65 44.62
C LYS A 11 -11.84 -6.51 43.39
N ILE A 12 -12.58 -7.62 43.54
CA ILE A 12 -12.91 -8.49 42.41
C ILE A 12 -13.78 -7.75 41.38
N ALA A 13 -14.82 -7.04 41.84
CA ALA A 13 -15.69 -6.26 40.99
C ALA A 13 -14.92 -5.20 40.19
N LEU A 14 -13.97 -4.50 40.84
CA LEU A 14 -13.11 -3.50 40.18
C LEU A 14 -12.22 -4.13 39.10
N VAL A 15 -11.61 -5.27 39.39
CA VAL A 15 -10.80 -5.99 38.41
C VAL A 15 -11.62 -6.43 37.21
N CYS A 16 -12.83 -6.97 37.44
CA CYS A 16 -13.76 -7.32 36.38
C CYS A 16 -14.15 -6.10 35.52
N LEU A 17 -14.45 -4.96 36.13
CA LEU A 17 -14.77 -3.71 35.41
C LEU A 17 -13.62 -3.25 34.55
N ILE A 18 -12.39 -3.25 35.05
CA ILE A 18 -11.20 -2.88 34.28
C ILE A 18 -11.00 -3.85 33.10
N PHE A 19 -11.17 -5.15 33.33
CA PHE A 19 -11.03 -6.18 32.30
C PHE A 19 -12.06 -6.01 31.18
N PHE A 20 -13.35 -5.85 31.53
CA PHE A 20 -14.41 -5.65 30.53
C PHE A 20 -14.30 -4.33 29.81
N TYR A 21 -13.86 -3.27 30.51
CA TYR A 21 -13.54 -1.99 29.84
C TYR A 21 -12.38 -2.14 28.85
N GLY A 22 -11.31 -2.85 29.23
CA GLY A 22 -10.18 -3.14 28.35
C GLY A 22 -10.60 -3.93 27.09
N LEU A 23 -11.48 -4.92 27.24
CA LEU A 23 -12.10 -5.65 26.12
C LEU A 23 -12.92 -4.71 25.23
N GLY A 24 -13.71 -3.83 25.82
CA GLY A 24 -14.49 -2.83 25.08
C GLY A 24 -13.61 -1.88 24.27
N VAL A 25 -12.51 -1.40 24.85
CA VAL A 25 -11.53 -0.55 24.16
C VAL A 25 -10.84 -1.31 23.02
N GLY A 26 -10.37 -2.53 23.28
CA GLY A 26 -9.59 -3.30 22.31
C GLY A 26 -10.41 -3.86 21.16
N ARG A 27 -11.66 -4.31 21.43
CA ARG A 27 -12.50 -4.99 20.43
C ARG A 27 -13.50 -4.06 19.76
N TYR A 28 -14.03 -3.10 20.48
CA TYR A 28 -15.12 -2.22 20.01
C TYR A 28 -14.70 -0.76 19.88
N GLU A 29 -13.40 -0.47 20.01
CA GLU A 29 -12.84 0.88 19.87
C GLU A 29 -13.54 1.94 20.75
N TRP A 30 -13.89 1.56 22.01
CA TRP A 30 -14.47 2.47 22.97
C TRP A 30 -13.50 3.61 23.35
N PHE A 31 -13.99 4.59 24.11
CA PHE A 31 -13.14 5.64 24.67
C PHE A 31 -11.94 5.04 25.43
N PRO A 32 -10.68 5.54 25.24
CA PRO A 32 -10.32 6.73 24.46
C PRO A 32 -10.02 6.47 22.98
N PHE A 33 -10.10 5.23 22.47
CA PHE A 33 -9.64 4.84 21.15
C PHE A 33 -10.43 5.52 20.03
N ASN A 34 -11.74 5.64 20.19
CA ASN A 34 -12.61 6.35 19.23
C ASN A 34 -12.25 7.83 19.11
N VAL A 35 -11.87 8.48 20.23
CA VAL A 35 -11.45 9.89 20.24
C VAL A 35 -10.09 10.05 19.60
N ILE A 36 -9.15 9.18 19.93
CA ILE A 36 -7.80 9.16 19.33
C ILE A 36 -7.88 8.97 17.81
N ASN A 37 -8.69 8.04 17.34
CA ASN A 37 -8.90 7.82 15.91
C ASN A 37 -9.56 9.04 15.23
N LYS A 38 -10.55 9.67 15.88
CA LYS A 38 -11.19 10.88 15.37
C LYS A 38 -10.21 12.06 15.27
N ILE A 39 -9.37 12.25 16.27
CA ILE A 39 -8.30 13.24 16.26
C ILE A 39 -7.27 12.94 15.19
N LYS A 40 -6.83 11.67 15.08
CA LYS A 40 -5.89 11.23 14.03
C LYS A 40 -6.42 11.51 12.63
N ASN A 41 -7.71 11.23 12.38
CA ASN A 41 -8.35 11.49 11.10
C ASN A 41 -8.49 13.01 10.80
N LEU A 42 -8.59 13.86 11.82
CA LEU A 42 -8.58 15.32 11.65
C LEU A 42 -7.20 15.87 11.24
N PHE A 43 -6.12 15.20 11.69
CA PHE A 43 -4.75 15.56 11.36
C PHE A 43 -4.18 14.77 10.17
N GLU A 44 -4.84 13.71 9.71
CA GLU A 44 -4.46 13.06 8.44
C GLU A 44 -4.79 14.01 7.29
N TYR A 45 -3.74 14.59 6.72
CA TYR A 45 -3.84 15.40 5.49
C TYR A 45 -4.45 14.53 4.40
N LYS A 46 -5.71 14.80 4.07
CA LYS A 46 -6.46 14.04 3.07
C LYS A 46 -5.76 14.22 1.73
N SER A 47 -5.03 13.20 1.30
CA SER A 47 -4.31 13.26 0.02
C SER A 47 -5.30 13.46 -1.12
N ILE A 48 -4.99 14.41 -2.00
CA ILE A 48 -5.72 14.57 -3.26
C ILE A 48 -5.29 13.41 -4.15
N VAL A 49 -6.23 12.60 -4.58
CA VAL A 49 -6.00 11.45 -5.48
C VAL A 49 -6.85 11.59 -6.73
N LYS A 50 -6.33 11.09 -7.86
CA LYS A 50 -7.06 11.00 -9.13
C LYS A 50 -6.92 9.59 -9.67
N PHE A 51 -8.01 9.10 -10.25
CA PHE A 51 -8.09 7.81 -10.93
C PHE A 51 -8.45 8.02 -12.40
N ASP A 52 -8.01 7.11 -13.27
CA ASP A 52 -8.40 7.08 -14.66
C ASP A 52 -9.67 6.22 -14.90
N ASN A 53 -10.06 6.09 -16.16
CA ASN A 53 -11.24 5.32 -16.55
C ASN A 53 -11.11 3.81 -16.29
N PHE A 54 -9.91 3.31 -16.07
CA PHE A 54 -9.64 1.91 -15.66
C PHE A 54 -9.62 1.73 -14.13
N GLY A 55 -9.81 2.81 -13.36
CA GLY A 55 -9.69 2.80 -11.90
C GLY A 55 -8.25 2.83 -11.40
N ARG A 56 -7.24 3.04 -12.26
CA ARG A 56 -5.85 3.15 -11.83
C ARG A 56 -5.62 4.46 -11.09
N LEU A 57 -4.91 4.41 -9.99
CA LEU A 57 -4.42 5.60 -9.30
C LEU A 57 -3.36 6.27 -10.20
N ILE A 58 -3.68 7.43 -10.77
CA ILE A 58 -2.79 8.16 -11.67
C ILE A 58 -2.11 9.37 -11.04
N TYR A 59 -2.62 9.82 -9.90
CA TYR A 59 -2.05 10.94 -9.15
C TYR A 59 -2.39 10.83 -7.67
N SER A 60 -1.40 11.16 -6.84
CA SER A 60 -1.62 11.40 -5.42
C SER A 60 -0.62 12.47 -4.94
N SER A 61 -1.13 13.49 -4.22
CA SER A 61 -0.32 14.57 -3.65
C SER A 61 0.75 14.09 -2.66
N ASN A 62 0.63 12.85 -2.18
CA ASN A 62 1.60 12.23 -1.29
C ASN A 62 2.80 11.61 -2.02
N HIS A 63 2.74 11.46 -3.35
CA HIS A 63 3.84 10.88 -4.14
C HIS A 63 4.85 11.96 -4.52
N LYS A 64 6.08 11.78 -4.06
CA LYS A 64 7.19 12.68 -4.40
C LYS A 64 7.85 12.20 -5.69
N GLU A 65 7.77 13.02 -6.73
CA GLU A 65 8.46 12.77 -7.99
C GLU A 65 9.98 12.94 -7.82
N ILE A 66 10.74 12.11 -8.50
CA ILE A 66 12.20 12.11 -8.52
C ILE A 66 12.71 11.87 -9.94
N SER A 67 13.96 12.22 -10.20
CA SER A 67 14.61 11.86 -11.47
C SER A 67 14.66 10.34 -11.62
N CYS A 68 14.25 9.82 -12.77
CA CYS A 68 14.36 8.41 -13.08
C CYS A 68 15.83 7.97 -13.13
N PRO A 69 16.22 6.88 -12.46
CA PRO A 69 17.59 6.39 -12.55
C PRO A 69 17.93 5.93 -13.97
N LYS A 70 19.20 6.06 -14.36
CA LYS A 70 19.68 5.45 -15.60
C LYS A 70 19.72 3.93 -15.47
N HIS A 71 19.39 3.23 -16.54
CA HIS A 71 19.50 1.77 -16.58
C HIS A 71 20.94 1.31 -16.35
N ASN A 72 21.12 0.29 -15.51
CA ASN A 72 22.38 -0.40 -15.29
C ASN A 72 22.11 -1.82 -14.73
N GLU A 73 23.13 -2.67 -14.67
CA GLU A 73 23.05 -4.05 -14.23
C GLU A 73 22.56 -4.26 -12.78
N LYS A 74 22.67 -3.23 -11.94
CA LYS A 74 22.23 -3.25 -10.54
C LYS A 74 20.88 -2.57 -10.34
N LEU A 75 20.16 -2.25 -11.41
CA LEU A 75 18.80 -1.73 -11.39
C LEU A 75 17.81 -2.82 -11.77
N GLY A 76 17.02 -3.30 -10.80
CA GLY A 76 15.93 -4.22 -11.07
C GLY A 76 14.70 -3.50 -11.59
N VAL A 77 13.97 -4.13 -12.53
CA VAL A 77 12.68 -3.64 -13.02
C VAL A 77 11.65 -4.74 -12.83
N ILE A 78 10.59 -4.47 -12.06
CA ILE A 78 9.53 -5.43 -11.79
C ILE A 78 8.21 -4.86 -12.29
N VAL A 79 7.52 -5.63 -13.13
CA VAL A 79 6.19 -5.29 -13.64
C VAL A 79 5.15 -6.20 -12.97
N SER A 80 4.14 -5.60 -12.36
CA SER A 80 2.99 -6.30 -11.78
C SER A 80 1.74 -5.94 -12.53
N PHE A 81 1.03 -6.93 -13.05
CA PHE A 81 -0.24 -6.76 -13.75
C PHE A 81 -1.21 -7.90 -13.44
N GLY A 82 -2.46 -7.73 -13.74
CA GLY A 82 -3.52 -8.69 -13.47
C GLY A 82 -4.66 -8.09 -12.64
N GLN A 83 -5.31 -8.90 -11.82
CA GLN A 83 -6.43 -8.46 -11.01
C GLN A 83 -6.02 -7.99 -9.60
N SER A 84 -6.92 -8.06 -8.63
CA SER A 84 -6.78 -7.51 -7.27
C SER A 84 -5.48 -7.89 -6.55
N ASN A 85 -4.96 -9.10 -6.76
CA ASN A 85 -3.68 -9.51 -6.16
C ASN A 85 -2.47 -8.75 -6.73
N SER A 86 -2.59 -8.14 -7.89
CA SER A 86 -1.55 -7.32 -8.52
C SER A 86 -1.81 -5.81 -8.34
N ALA A 87 -2.83 -5.44 -7.57
CA ALA A 87 -3.27 -4.08 -7.35
C ALA A 87 -3.13 -3.67 -5.87
N ASN A 88 -3.60 -2.48 -5.52
CA ASN A 88 -3.45 -1.87 -4.19
C ASN A 88 -4.55 -2.32 -3.22
N TYR A 89 -4.63 -3.62 -2.91
CA TYR A 89 -5.67 -4.17 -2.02
C TYR A 89 -5.13 -4.84 -0.75
N ALA A 90 -3.81 -4.96 -0.59
CA ALA A 90 -3.22 -5.52 0.63
C ALA A 90 -3.43 -4.60 1.84
N LYS A 91 -3.52 -5.20 3.03
CA LYS A 91 -3.81 -4.46 4.27
C LYS A 91 -2.69 -3.48 4.67
N HIS A 92 -1.42 -3.87 4.49
CA HIS A 92 -0.27 -3.09 4.93
C HIS A 92 0.05 -1.97 3.93
N LEU A 93 0.17 -0.74 4.44
CA LEU A 93 0.57 0.45 3.67
C LEU A 93 2.07 0.72 3.90
N TYR A 94 2.88 0.59 2.88
CA TYR A 94 4.31 0.89 2.97
C TYR A 94 4.58 2.39 2.88
N LYS A 95 5.43 2.89 3.78
CA LYS A 95 5.89 4.29 3.80
C LYS A 95 7.26 4.41 3.10
N PRO A 96 7.64 5.61 2.60
CA PRO A 96 8.92 5.80 1.90
C PRO A 96 10.17 5.40 2.70
N ASN A 97 10.17 5.58 4.02
CA ASN A 97 11.28 5.19 4.88
C ASN A 97 11.46 3.66 5.00
N GLU A 98 10.41 2.89 4.73
CA GLU A 98 10.44 1.41 4.71
C GLU A 98 10.94 0.87 3.37
N LEU A 99 10.84 1.68 2.30
CA LEU A 99 11.08 1.31 0.91
C LEU A 99 12.31 2.04 0.31
N LYS A 100 13.42 2.06 1.05
CA LYS A 100 14.66 2.69 0.56
C LYS A 100 15.09 2.08 -0.76
N ASN A 101 15.40 2.94 -1.76
CA ASN A 101 15.82 2.53 -3.10
C ASN A 101 14.78 1.74 -3.91
N VAL A 102 13.52 1.78 -3.51
CA VAL A 102 12.40 1.30 -4.31
C VAL A 102 11.71 2.50 -4.96
N ILE A 103 11.43 2.40 -6.23
CA ILE A 103 10.91 3.48 -7.07
C ILE A 103 9.64 3.01 -7.75
N ASN A 104 8.58 3.78 -7.67
CA ASN A 104 7.38 3.56 -8.47
C ASN A 104 7.51 4.32 -9.79
N TYR A 105 7.47 3.60 -10.91
CA TYR A 105 7.42 4.20 -12.24
C TYR A 105 5.99 4.22 -12.75
N PHE A 106 5.56 5.38 -13.22
CA PHE A 106 4.26 5.55 -13.84
C PHE A 106 4.33 6.63 -14.92
N ASP A 107 3.82 6.32 -16.10
CA ASP A 107 3.68 7.24 -17.23
C ASP A 107 4.94 8.07 -17.54
N GLY A 108 6.08 7.40 -17.67
CA GLY A 108 7.36 8.04 -18.00
C GLY A 108 8.06 8.73 -16.82
N ARG A 109 7.45 8.80 -15.63
CA ARG A 109 7.93 9.45 -14.43
C ARG A 109 8.26 8.47 -13.33
N CYS A 110 9.13 8.90 -12.43
CA CYS A 110 9.58 8.11 -11.28
C CYS A 110 9.22 8.81 -9.97
N TYR A 111 8.78 8.02 -9.02
CA TYR A 111 8.37 8.50 -7.70
C TYR A 111 9.04 7.67 -6.62
N ILE A 112 9.32 8.27 -5.47
CA ILE A 112 9.67 7.48 -4.28
C ILE A 112 8.51 6.53 -3.99
N ALA A 113 8.79 5.22 -3.94
CA ALA A 113 7.74 4.22 -3.73
C ALA A 113 7.06 4.40 -2.37
N ARG A 114 5.76 4.30 -2.38
CA ARG A 114 4.87 4.27 -1.20
C ARG A 114 3.53 3.67 -1.59
N SER A 115 2.82 3.08 -0.64
CA SER A 115 1.45 2.64 -0.88
C SER A 115 0.44 3.80 -0.81
N PRO A 116 -0.62 3.74 -1.63
CA PRO A 116 -0.82 2.85 -2.78
C PRO A 116 0.09 3.21 -3.94
N LEU A 117 0.51 2.26 -4.78
CA LEU A 117 1.34 2.54 -5.96
C LEU A 117 0.53 3.22 -7.07
N LEU A 118 1.14 4.19 -7.76
CA LEU A 118 0.60 4.74 -9.00
C LEU A 118 0.60 3.68 -10.10
N GLY A 119 -0.43 3.68 -10.93
CA GLY A 119 -0.59 2.78 -12.08
C GLY A 119 -1.50 1.59 -11.83
N ALA A 120 -1.88 1.29 -10.59
CA ALA A 120 -2.80 0.22 -10.25
C ALA A 120 -4.07 0.74 -9.57
N ASP A 121 -5.12 -0.07 -9.62
CA ASP A 121 -6.39 0.15 -8.92
C ASP A 121 -6.26 -0.07 -7.41
N GLY A 122 -7.19 0.51 -6.66
CA GLY A 122 -7.27 0.41 -5.20
C GLY A 122 -6.48 1.49 -4.46
N ALA A 123 -6.70 1.56 -3.14
CA ALA A 123 -6.19 2.64 -2.29
C ALA A 123 -5.49 2.13 -1.02
N LYS A 124 -5.09 0.86 -1.03
CA LYS A 124 -4.40 0.20 0.09
C LYS A 124 -2.94 -0.13 -0.25
N GLY A 125 -2.38 -1.11 0.42
CA GLY A 125 -1.02 -1.61 0.14
C GLY A 125 -0.97 -2.69 -0.94
N GLU A 126 0.23 -3.17 -1.20
CA GLU A 126 0.54 -4.19 -2.20
C GLU A 126 1.74 -5.02 -1.76
N TRP A 127 1.86 -6.25 -2.24
CA TRP A 127 2.96 -7.15 -1.88
C TRP A 127 4.27 -6.87 -2.63
N ILE A 128 4.17 -6.28 -3.81
CA ILE A 128 5.32 -6.09 -4.71
C ILE A 128 6.38 -5.14 -4.11
N SER A 129 5.95 -4.12 -3.34
CA SER A 129 6.87 -3.24 -2.61
C SER A 129 7.73 -3.98 -1.61
N LEU A 130 7.15 -4.97 -0.89
CA LEU A 130 7.92 -5.82 0.02
C LEU A 130 8.95 -6.66 -0.75
N THR A 131 8.57 -7.22 -1.89
CA THR A 131 9.46 -8.02 -2.73
C THR A 131 10.61 -7.17 -3.23
N ALA A 132 10.33 -6.00 -3.80
CA ALA A 132 11.35 -5.07 -4.27
C ALA A 132 12.32 -4.64 -3.14
N ASN A 133 11.78 -4.33 -1.97
CA ASN A 133 12.59 -3.95 -0.80
C ASN A 133 13.50 -5.11 -0.33
N LYS A 134 13.00 -6.36 -0.37
CA LYS A 134 13.82 -7.54 -0.04
C LYS A 134 14.95 -7.75 -1.04
N LEU A 135 14.73 -7.52 -2.34
CA LEU A 135 15.77 -7.62 -3.37
C LEU A 135 16.88 -6.59 -3.15
N VAL A 136 16.51 -5.36 -2.79
CA VAL A 136 17.47 -4.31 -2.42
C VAL A 136 18.22 -4.68 -1.15
N LYS A 137 17.52 -5.09 -0.09
CA LYS A 137 18.16 -5.44 1.20
C LYS A 137 19.12 -6.63 1.09
N LYS A 138 18.85 -7.55 0.18
CA LYS A 138 19.75 -8.70 -0.10
C LYS A 138 20.93 -8.34 -1.03
N GLY A 139 21.03 -7.10 -1.50
CA GLY A 139 22.10 -6.65 -2.39
C GLY A 139 22.01 -7.23 -3.81
N ILE A 140 20.88 -7.83 -4.20
CA ILE A 140 20.65 -8.34 -5.56
C ILE A 140 20.63 -7.15 -6.53
N TYR A 141 19.90 -6.10 -6.16
CA TYR A 141 19.87 -4.83 -6.85
C TYR A 141 20.19 -3.67 -5.90
N ASN A 142 20.81 -2.62 -6.41
CA ASN A 142 21.02 -1.37 -5.65
C ASN A 142 19.73 -0.54 -5.58
N LYS A 143 18.91 -0.62 -6.63
CA LYS A 143 17.59 0.01 -6.74
C LYS A 143 16.64 -0.92 -7.48
N VAL A 144 15.36 -0.81 -7.18
CA VAL A 144 14.30 -1.53 -7.90
C VAL A 144 13.22 -0.54 -8.33
N ILE A 145 12.87 -0.61 -9.61
CA ILE A 145 11.71 0.07 -10.19
C ILE A 145 10.53 -0.88 -10.16
N ILE A 146 9.40 -0.42 -9.65
CA ILE A 146 8.11 -1.09 -9.70
C ILE A 146 7.22 -0.40 -10.72
N VAL A 147 6.66 -1.16 -11.63
CA VAL A 147 5.58 -0.77 -12.54
C VAL A 147 4.35 -1.56 -12.16
N SER A 148 3.33 -0.88 -11.67
CA SER A 148 2.08 -1.52 -11.22
C SER A 148 0.95 -1.21 -12.19
N SER A 149 0.20 -2.24 -12.61
CA SER A 149 -0.90 -2.14 -13.60
C SER A 149 -2.05 -3.09 -13.26
N GLY A 150 -2.16 -3.52 -12.00
CA GLY A 150 -3.25 -4.39 -11.56
C GLY A 150 -4.60 -3.66 -11.51
N ILE A 151 -5.67 -4.31 -11.97
CA ILE A 151 -7.05 -3.80 -11.94
C ILE A 151 -7.96 -4.82 -11.26
N GLY A 152 -8.55 -4.44 -10.14
CA GLY A 152 -9.43 -5.31 -9.35
C GLY A 152 -10.70 -5.73 -10.09
N GLY A 153 -11.19 -6.93 -9.79
CA GLY A 153 -12.46 -7.43 -10.35
C GLY A 153 -12.44 -7.81 -11.82
N THR A 154 -11.26 -7.84 -12.47
CA THR A 154 -11.14 -8.13 -13.89
C THR A 154 -10.97 -9.62 -14.19
N SER A 155 -11.44 -10.07 -15.34
CA SER A 155 -11.28 -11.44 -15.86
C SER A 155 -10.13 -11.52 -16.86
N ILE A 156 -9.57 -12.71 -17.05
CA ILE A 156 -8.51 -12.95 -18.05
C ILE A 156 -8.93 -12.56 -19.47
N LYS A 157 -10.21 -12.63 -19.79
CA LYS A 157 -10.74 -12.21 -21.09
C LYS A 157 -10.47 -10.73 -21.38
N GLN A 158 -10.56 -9.85 -20.36
CA GLN A 158 -10.29 -8.42 -20.51
C GLN A 158 -8.81 -8.12 -20.79
N TRP A 159 -7.91 -9.03 -20.38
CA TRP A 159 -6.47 -8.95 -20.62
C TRP A 159 -6.04 -9.65 -21.93
N ALA A 160 -6.94 -10.37 -22.61
CA ALA A 160 -6.64 -11.03 -23.85
C ALA A 160 -6.36 -10.02 -24.98
N LYS A 161 -5.55 -10.44 -25.96
CA LYS A 161 -5.09 -9.61 -27.08
C LYS A 161 -6.26 -8.84 -27.74
N GLY A 162 -6.06 -7.54 -27.89
CA GLY A 162 -7.02 -6.64 -28.55
C GLY A 162 -8.07 -6.01 -27.63
N ASN A 163 -8.24 -6.49 -26.38
CA ASN A 163 -9.14 -5.89 -25.40
C ASN A 163 -8.50 -4.69 -24.68
N ASP A 164 -9.30 -3.90 -23.97
CA ASP A 164 -8.88 -2.60 -23.45
C ASP A 164 -7.78 -2.70 -22.39
N LEU A 165 -7.84 -3.68 -21.49
CA LEU A 165 -6.77 -3.87 -20.50
C LEU A 165 -5.47 -4.38 -21.13
N ASN A 166 -5.55 -5.16 -22.21
CA ASN A 166 -4.37 -5.54 -22.97
C ASN A 166 -3.75 -4.32 -23.65
N LYS A 167 -4.54 -3.47 -24.31
CA LYS A 167 -4.05 -2.24 -24.94
C LYS A 167 -3.39 -1.33 -23.91
N MET A 168 -4.05 -1.09 -22.78
CA MET A 168 -3.52 -0.31 -21.67
C MET A 168 -2.18 -0.88 -21.16
N PHE A 169 -2.08 -2.19 -20.97
CA PHE A 169 -0.86 -2.83 -20.50
C PHE A 169 0.27 -2.77 -21.53
N ILE A 170 -0.02 -2.97 -22.82
CA ILE A 170 0.97 -2.82 -23.91
C ILE A 170 1.52 -1.40 -23.96
N GLU A 171 0.68 -0.39 -23.74
CA GLU A 171 1.11 1.01 -23.65
C GLU A 171 2.08 1.23 -22.48
N VAL A 172 1.75 0.68 -21.28
CA VAL A 172 2.63 0.74 -20.11
C VAL A 172 3.98 0.12 -20.41
N ILE A 173 4.03 -1.08 -21.02
CA ILE A 173 5.26 -1.77 -21.40
C ILE A 173 6.03 -0.97 -22.46
N SER A 174 5.35 -0.45 -23.47
CA SER A 174 5.98 0.38 -24.50
C SER A 174 6.64 1.63 -23.92
N ASN A 175 5.98 2.30 -22.98
CA ASN A 175 6.56 3.47 -22.32
C ASN A 175 7.74 3.11 -21.42
N LEU A 176 7.68 1.96 -20.74
CA LEU A 176 8.76 1.45 -19.90
C LEU A 176 10.00 1.09 -20.73
N SER A 177 9.81 0.38 -21.84
CA SER A 177 10.90 -0.12 -22.70
C SER A 177 11.69 0.99 -23.41
N LYS A 178 11.15 2.21 -23.50
CA LYS A 178 11.89 3.40 -23.96
C LYS A 178 13.03 3.81 -23.02
N LYS A 179 12.96 3.39 -21.74
CA LYS A 179 13.93 3.79 -20.71
C LYS A 179 14.69 2.62 -20.10
N TYR A 180 14.10 1.44 -20.06
CA TYR A 180 14.63 0.30 -19.34
C TYR A 180 14.51 -0.99 -20.15
N ILE A 181 15.52 -1.85 -20.02
CA ILE A 181 15.46 -3.22 -20.53
C ILE A 181 14.60 -4.03 -19.55
N ILE A 182 13.61 -4.73 -20.08
CA ILE A 182 12.76 -5.68 -19.33
C ILE A 182 13.33 -7.06 -19.58
N THR A 183 13.89 -7.68 -18.57
CA THR A 183 14.48 -9.02 -18.63
C THR A 183 13.53 -10.05 -18.03
#